data_5bdcf3b4c6d7152e10fb8f2e7709dcbe
#
_entry.id   5bdcf3b4c6d7152e10fb8f2e7709dcbe
#
_cell.length_a   1.000
_cell.length_b   1.000
_cell.length_c   1.000
_cell.angle_alpha   90.00
_cell.angle_beta   90.00
_cell.angle_gamma   90.00
#
_symmetry.space_group_name_H-M   'P 1'
#
loop_
_entity.id
_entity.type
_entity.pdbx_description
1 polymer ?
#
loop_
_entity_poly.entity_id
_entity_poly.type
_entity_poly.pdbx_seq_one_letter_code
_entity_poly.pdbx_strand_id
1 'polypeptide(L)'
;NGKVLDWMVATAKSTNTVIAGSVLVQQGDKKANRFYWAWPNGEVKYYDKRHLFCLGKEGEFVKAGARREVFTLNGFRILPQVCYDLRFPVFQRSRNDYDMMINVANWPAARRKVWDTLLMARAMENQCYVIGVNRIGDDGNGVAHNGGTAVYDFKGDALAKAADDKVDILITTIDKEPLKRFKQSFPAHLDADGFSLDC
;
A
#
# COMPACT_ATOMS: atom_id res chain seq x y z
N ASN A 1 -4.29 -22.27 4.06
CA ASN A 1 -4.89 -20.99 3.70
C ASN A 1 -5.92 -20.63 4.78
N GLY A 2 -6.01 -19.36 5.14
CA GLY A 2 -6.95 -18.90 6.16
C GLY A 2 -8.28 -18.46 5.54
N LYS A 3 -9.36 -18.47 6.34
CA LYS A 3 -10.71 -18.10 5.91
C LYS A 3 -10.78 -16.73 5.16
N VAL A 4 -9.92 -15.77 5.52
CA VAL A 4 -9.88 -14.45 4.88
C VAL A 4 -9.34 -14.57 3.45
N LEU A 5 -8.28 -15.33 3.22
CA LEU A 5 -7.75 -15.54 1.87
C LEU A 5 -8.76 -16.31 1.00
N ASP A 6 -9.41 -17.33 1.56
CA ASP A 6 -10.42 -18.09 0.82
C ASP A 6 -11.60 -17.18 0.40
N TRP A 7 -12.02 -16.27 1.30
CA TRP A 7 -13.00 -15.24 0.98
C TRP A 7 -12.51 -14.28 -0.10
N MET A 8 -11.26 -13.79 -0.02
CA MET A 8 -10.69 -12.86 -1.03
C MET A 8 -10.69 -13.52 -2.41
N VAL A 9 -10.26 -14.77 -2.51
CA VAL A 9 -10.24 -15.54 -3.78
C VAL A 9 -11.64 -15.75 -4.33
N ALA A 10 -12.58 -16.17 -3.48
CA ALA A 10 -13.97 -16.38 -3.89
C ALA A 10 -14.62 -15.07 -4.38
N THR A 11 -14.39 -13.96 -3.65
CA THR A 11 -14.90 -12.64 -4.01
C THR A 11 -14.26 -12.14 -5.31
N ALA A 12 -12.94 -12.26 -5.46
CA ALA A 12 -12.26 -11.85 -6.68
C ALA A 12 -12.85 -12.57 -7.92
N LYS A 13 -13.09 -13.88 -7.79
CA LYS A 13 -13.68 -14.70 -8.85
C LYS A 13 -15.13 -14.29 -9.16
N SER A 14 -15.96 -14.11 -8.14
CA SER A 14 -17.40 -13.81 -8.33
C SER A 14 -17.65 -12.41 -8.87
N THR A 15 -16.79 -11.45 -8.54
CA THR A 15 -16.90 -10.04 -8.98
C THR A 15 -16.05 -9.72 -10.22
N ASN A 16 -15.27 -10.69 -10.72
CA ASN A 16 -14.28 -10.47 -11.78
C ASN A 16 -13.34 -9.27 -11.49
N THR A 17 -12.93 -9.11 -10.23
CA THR A 17 -12.16 -7.97 -9.74
C THR A 17 -11.02 -8.45 -8.86
N VAL A 18 -9.85 -7.82 -8.93
CA VAL A 18 -8.77 -8.09 -7.98
C VAL A 18 -9.19 -7.63 -6.59
N ILE A 19 -9.02 -8.51 -5.60
CA ILE A 19 -9.20 -8.19 -4.19
C ILE A 19 -7.83 -8.13 -3.51
N ALA A 20 -7.55 -7.02 -2.85
CA ALA A 20 -6.26 -6.81 -2.19
C ALA A 20 -6.43 -6.25 -0.77
N GLY A 21 -5.52 -6.64 0.13
CA GLY A 21 -5.53 -6.17 1.52
C GLY A 21 -4.56 -6.95 2.39
N SER A 22 -4.29 -6.47 3.59
CA SER A 22 -3.36 -7.14 4.52
C SER A 22 -4.08 -7.97 5.58
N VAL A 23 -3.50 -9.11 5.89
CA VAL A 23 -3.99 -10.09 6.87
C VAL A 23 -2.83 -10.56 7.73
N LEU A 24 -3.07 -10.76 9.02
CA LEU A 24 -2.10 -11.41 9.89
C LEU A 24 -2.21 -12.93 9.72
N VAL A 25 -1.12 -13.57 9.26
CA VAL A 25 -1.08 -14.99 8.97
C VAL A 25 -0.04 -15.73 9.81
N GLN A 26 -0.28 -16.99 10.15
CA GLN A 26 0.72 -17.81 10.82
C GLN A 26 1.83 -18.20 9.83
N GLN A 27 3.07 -18.05 10.23
CA GLN A 27 4.26 -18.40 9.46
C GLN A 27 5.30 -19.07 10.37
N GLY A 28 5.24 -20.39 10.48
CA GLY A 28 6.05 -21.12 11.44
C GLY A 28 5.66 -20.80 12.87
N ASP A 29 6.64 -20.44 13.70
CA ASP A 29 6.48 -20.04 15.11
C ASP A 29 6.02 -18.58 15.27
N LYS A 30 6.16 -17.75 14.25
CA LYS A 30 5.74 -16.34 14.23
C LYS A 30 4.58 -16.11 13.26
N LYS A 31 4.11 -14.88 13.22
CA LYS A 31 3.12 -14.40 12.25
C LYS A 31 3.80 -13.56 11.17
N ALA A 32 3.12 -13.35 10.05
CA ALA A 32 3.49 -12.35 9.05
C ALA A 32 2.30 -11.40 8.83
N ASN A 33 2.58 -10.11 8.68
CA ASN A 33 1.59 -9.13 8.26
C ASN A 33 1.63 -9.10 6.72
N ARG A 34 0.73 -9.87 6.09
CA ARG A 34 0.77 -10.23 4.69
C ARG A 34 -0.25 -9.46 3.88
N PHE A 35 0.20 -8.67 2.93
CA PHE A 35 -0.63 -8.07 1.90
C PHE A 35 -0.86 -9.11 0.80
N TYR A 36 -2.11 -9.56 0.66
CA TYR A 36 -2.53 -10.45 -0.42
C TYR A 36 -3.03 -9.67 -1.62
N TRP A 37 -2.83 -10.26 -2.79
CA TRP A 37 -3.33 -9.82 -4.07
C TRP A 37 -3.93 -11.02 -4.79
N ALA A 38 -5.27 -11.08 -4.82
CA ALA A 38 -6.02 -12.21 -5.37
C ALA A 38 -6.67 -11.80 -6.70
N TRP A 39 -6.29 -12.48 -7.78
CA TRP A 39 -6.88 -12.27 -9.11
C TRP A 39 -8.17 -13.08 -9.30
N PRO A 40 -9.05 -12.66 -10.26
CA PRO A 40 -10.27 -13.41 -10.61
C PRO A 40 -10.01 -14.82 -11.11
N ASN A 41 -8.84 -15.08 -11.72
CA ASN A 41 -8.44 -16.41 -12.19
C ASN A 41 -8.01 -17.37 -11.05
N GLY A 42 -8.00 -16.90 -9.81
CA GLY A 42 -7.57 -17.66 -8.64
C GLY A 42 -6.08 -17.57 -8.31
N GLU A 43 -5.28 -16.89 -9.14
CA GLU A 43 -3.88 -16.59 -8.81
C GLU A 43 -3.82 -15.70 -7.57
N VAL A 44 -2.86 -15.98 -6.70
CA VAL A 44 -2.59 -15.18 -5.50
C VAL A 44 -1.10 -14.88 -5.42
N LYS A 45 -0.77 -13.60 -5.29
CA LYS A 45 0.56 -13.15 -4.86
C LYS A 45 0.47 -12.44 -3.52
N TYR A 46 1.61 -12.26 -2.87
CA TYR A 46 1.63 -11.59 -1.58
C TYR A 46 2.94 -10.82 -1.37
N TYR A 47 2.86 -9.86 -0.49
CA TYR A 47 3.97 -9.11 0.07
C TYR A 47 3.89 -9.19 1.60
N ASP A 48 4.96 -9.59 2.28
CA ASP A 48 5.06 -9.54 3.74
C ASP A 48 5.66 -8.20 4.16
N LYS A 49 5.00 -7.51 5.09
CA LYS A 49 5.41 -6.22 5.62
C LYS A 49 6.89 -6.23 6.02
N ARG A 50 7.67 -5.29 5.46
CA ARG A 50 9.11 -5.19 5.71
C ARG A 50 9.42 -4.51 7.03
N HIS A 51 8.80 -3.37 7.31
CA HIS A 51 9.15 -2.53 8.45
C HIS A 51 8.15 -2.73 9.58
N LEU A 52 8.58 -3.43 10.62
CA LEU A 52 7.77 -3.70 11.79
C LEU A 52 7.74 -2.50 12.72
N PHE A 53 6.59 -2.24 13.32
CA PHE A 53 6.40 -1.10 14.24
C PHE A 53 6.98 -1.42 15.61
N CYS A 54 8.22 -0.98 15.87
CA CYS A 54 8.95 -1.32 17.09
C CYS A 54 8.31 -0.78 18.38
N LEU A 55 7.73 0.43 18.38
CA LEU A 55 7.01 0.97 19.54
C LEU A 55 5.78 0.11 19.92
N GLY A 56 5.17 -0.58 18.95
CA GLY A 56 4.09 -1.53 19.17
C GLY A 56 4.60 -2.96 19.43
N LYS A 57 5.91 -3.15 19.59
CA LYS A 57 6.54 -4.46 19.80
C LYS A 57 6.17 -5.50 18.75
N GLU A 58 5.80 -5.05 17.54
CA GLU A 58 5.33 -5.94 16.47
C GLU A 58 6.35 -7.04 16.16
N GLY A 59 7.66 -6.75 16.24
CA GLY A 59 8.74 -7.71 16.00
C GLY A 59 8.83 -8.88 16.99
N GLU A 60 8.16 -8.78 18.15
CA GLU A 60 8.07 -9.90 19.09
C GLU A 60 7.21 -11.04 18.54
N PHE A 61 6.18 -10.70 17.75
CA PHE A 61 5.15 -11.63 17.26
C PHE A 61 5.14 -11.81 15.76
N VAL A 62 5.68 -10.83 15.01
CA VAL A 62 5.64 -10.78 13.53
C VAL A 62 7.05 -10.86 12.99
N LYS A 63 7.22 -11.64 11.93
CA LYS A 63 8.46 -11.72 11.14
C LYS A 63 8.43 -10.67 10.03
N ALA A 64 9.51 -9.92 9.88
CA ALA A 64 9.67 -8.98 8.77
C ALA A 64 9.80 -9.71 7.42
N GLY A 65 9.17 -9.16 6.38
CA GLY A 65 9.38 -9.58 5.01
C GLY A 65 10.77 -9.24 4.51
N ALA A 66 11.32 -10.05 3.60
CA ALA A 66 12.64 -9.85 3.01
C ALA A 66 12.58 -9.35 1.55
N ARG A 67 11.41 -9.37 0.92
CA ARG A 67 11.27 -9.09 -0.51
C ARG A 67 10.53 -7.78 -0.75
N ARG A 68 10.98 -7.06 -1.77
CA ARG A 68 10.24 -5.95 -2.37
C ARG A 68 9.51 -6.50 -3.61
N GLU A 69 8.19 -6.56 -3.53
CA GLU A 69 7.35 -7.15 -4.58
C GLU A 69 6.70 -6.04 -5.42
N VAL A 70 6.54 -6.29 -6.71
CA VAL A 70 5.77 -5.45 -7.62
C VAL A 70 4.78 -6.35 -8.37
N PHE A 71 3.48 -6.03 -8.26
CA PHE A 71 2.42 -6.74 -8.96
C PHE A 71 2.03 -6.03 -10.24
N THR A 72 1.31 -6.71 -11.12
CA THR A 72 0.81 -6.11 -12.35
C THR A 72 -0.70 -6.28 -12.47
N LEU A 73 -1.38 -5.22 -12.91
CA LEU A 73 -2.81 -5.24 -13.22
C LEU A 73 -3.09 -4.24 -14.34
N ASN A 74 -3.71 -4.72 -15.43
CA ASN A 74 -4.10 -3.88 -16.57
C ASN A 74 -2.96 -2.97 -17.08
N GLY A 75 -1.74 -3.50 -17.12
CA GLY A 75 -0.56 -2.76 -17.55
C GLY A 75 0.06 -1.82 -16.51
N PHE A 76 -0.55 -1.62 -15.34
CA PHE A 76 0.08 -0.93 -14.20
C PHE A 76 0.99 -1.87 -13.42
N ARG A 77 2.14 -1.36 -13.01
CA ARG A 77 3.06 -1.99 -12.05
C ARG A 77 2.76 -1.39 -10.68
N ILE A 78 2.52 -2.22 -9.68
CA ILE A 78 1.95 -1.82 -8.39
C ILE A 78 2.85 -2.28 -7.25
N LEU A 79 3.33 -1.34 -6.45
CA LEU A 79 4.10 -1.59 -5.23
C LEU A 79 3.15 -1.71 -4.04
N PRO A 80 2.95 -2.91 -3.45
CA PRO A 80 2.19 -3.06 -2.22
C PRO A 80 3.01 -2.63 -1.00
N GLN A 81 2.36 -1.98 -0.04
CA GLN A 81 2.95 -1.55 1.21
C GLN A 81 1.97 -1.75 2.37
N VAL A 82 2.48 -1.91 3.58
CA VAL A 82 1.65 -2.07 4.78
C VAL A 82 2.07 -1.08 5.86
N CYS A 83 1.17 -0.13 6.13
CA CYS A 83 1.20 0.77 7.28
C CYS A 83 2.55 1.46 7.49
N TYR A 84 3.37 0.98 8.44
CA TYR A 84 4.62 1.58 8.85
C TYR A 84 5.67 1.65 7.73
N ASP A 85 5.55 0.81 6.68
CA ASP A 85 6.39 0.88 5.49
C ASP A 85 6.41 2.28 4.88
N LEU A 86 5.31 3.03 4.98
CA LEU A 86 5.17 4.40 4.47
C LEU A 86 6.27 5.36 4.98
N ARG A 87 6.87 5.09 6.12
CA ARG A 87 7.92 5.94 6.71
C ARG A 87 9.30 5.76 6.09
N PHE A 88 9.50 4.74 5.26
CA PHE A 88 10.83 4.33 4.80
C PHE A 88 11.01 4.59 3.29
N PRO A 89 11.44 5.81 2.90
CA PRO A 89 11.49 6.24 1.50
C PRO A 89 12.45 5.39 0.66
N VAL A 90 13.57 4.93 1.22
CA VAL A 90 14.57 4.15 0.47
C VAL A 90 13.96 2.86 -0.06
N PHE A 91 13.17 2.14 0.75
CA PHE A 91 12.51 0.90 0.31
C PHE A 91 11.45 1.16 -0.75
N GLN A 92 10.82 2.32 -0.73
CA GLN A 92 9.76 2.73 -1.66
C GLN A 92 10.29 3.45 -2.90
N ARG A 93 11.57 3.83 -2.92
CA ARG A 93 12.11 4.64 -4.02
C ARG A 93 11.90 3.94 -5.36
N SER A 94 11.22 4.63 -6.27
CA SER A 94 10.99 4.16 -7.63
C SER A 94 12.27 4.28 -8.45
N ARG A 95 12.63 3.19 -9.10
CA ARG A 95 13.63 3.15 -10.18
C ARG A 95 12.93 3.05 -11.54
N ASN A 96 11.79 3.71 -11.66
CA ASN A 96 10.86 3.56 -12.76
C ASN A 96 10.35 2.11 -12.92
N ASP A 97 10.27 1.37 -11.81
CA ASP A 97 9.88 -0.03 -11.72
C ASP A 97 8.43 -0.23 -11.30
N TYR A 98 7.73 0.84 -10.85
CA TYR A 98 6.30 0.82 -10.59
C TYR A 98 5.61 2.14 -11.01
N ASP A 99 4.31 2.06 -11.20
CA ASP A 99 3.45 3.16 -11.66
C ASP A 99 2.46 3.59 -10.56
N MET A 100 2.24 2.72 -9.57
CA MET A 100 1.31 2.93 -8.48
C MET A 100 1.85 2.30 -7.20
N MET A 101 1.60 2.95 -6.06
CA MET A 101 1.82 2.39 -4.72
C MET A 101 0.48 2.26 -4.00
N ILE A 102 0.25 1.13 -3.34
CA ILE A 102 -0.90 0.93 -2.46
C ILE A 102 -0.41 0.67 -1.05
N ASN A 103 -0.83 1.49 -0.09
CA ASN A 103 -0.52 1.30 1.32
C ASN A 103 -1.83 1.09 2.10
N VAL A 104 -1.99 -0.07 2.72
CA VAL A 104 -3.10 -0.39 3.62
C VAL A 104 -2.64 -0.29 5.06
N ALA A 105 -3.45 0.29 5.95
CA ALA A 105 -2.99 0.61 7.29
C ALA A 105 -4.06 0.55 8.39
N ASN A 106 -3.57 0.36 9.62
CA ASN A 106 -4.18 0.80 10.86
C ASN A 106 -3.33 1.96 11.40
N TRP A 107 -3.49 3.15 10.79
CA TRP A 107 -2.69 4.34 11.13
C TRP A 107 -3.43 5.22 12.13
N PRO A 108 -2.89 5.43 13.34
CA PRO A 108 -3.57 6.16 14.41
C PRO A 108 -3.86 7.63 14.07
N ALA A 109 -4.99 8.14 14.56
CA ALA A 109 -5.40 9.53 14.41
C ALA A 109 -4.35 10.52 14.93
N ALA A 110 -3.68 10.22 16.04
CA ALA A 110 -2.60 11.05 16.59
C ALA A 110 -1.42 11.29 15.62
N ARG A 111 -1.28 10.49 14.57
CA ARG A 111 -0.25 10.61 13.55
C ARG A 111 -0.83 10.88 12.15
N ARG A 112 -2.09 11.32 12.07
CA ARG A 112 -2.79 11.55 10.82
C ARG A 112 -2.04 12.49 9.86
N LYS A 113 -1.51 13.61 10.36
CA LYS A 113 -0.72 14.55 9.55
C LYS A 113 0.44 13.86 8.84
N VAL A 114 1.11 12.94 9.52
CA VAL A 114 2.22 12.19 8.92
C VAL A 114 1.73 11.27 7.81
N TRP A 115 0.60 10.59 7.99
CA TRP A 115 -0.03 9.75 6.98
C TRP A 115 -0.34 10.53 5.70
N ASP A 116 -1.09 11.64 5.83
CA ASP A 116 -1.49 12.46 4.69
C ASP A 116 -0.26 13.04 3.96
N THR A 117 0.71 13.57 4.72
CA THR A 117 1.92 14.17 4.15
C THR A 117 2.78 13.15 3.41
N LEU A 118 2.99 11.96 4.00
CA LEU A 118 3.84 10.96 3.40
C LEU A 118 3.21 10.30 2.17
N LEU A 119 1.90 10.06 2.14
CA LEU A 119 1.23 9.55 0.94
C LEU A 119 1.44 10.51 -0.24
N MET A 120 1.21 11.79 -0.04
CA MET A 120 1.40 12.82 -1.05
C MET A 120 2.88 12.94 -1.46
N ALA A 121 3.81 12.92 -0.50
CA ALA A 121 5.25 12.97 -0.78
C ALA A 121 5.69 11.77 -1.64
N ARG A 122 5.20 10.55 -1.31
CA ARG A 122 5.51 9.35 -2.11
C ARG A 122 5.02 9.44 -3.54
N ALA A 123 3.85 10.05 -3.76
CA ALA A 123 3.32 10.27 -5.11
C ALA A 123 4.22 11.18 -5.93
N MET A 124 4.62 12.32 -5.36
CA MET A 124 5.44 13.33 -6.03
C MET A 124 6.88 12.85 -6.29
N GLU A 125 7.57 12.36 -5.25
CA GLU A 125 8.98 11.99 -5.36
C GLU A 125 9.23 10.76 -6.24
N ASN A 126 8.25 9.85 -6.33
CA ASN A 126 8.33 8.63 -7.15
C ASN A 126 7.60 8.76 -8.48
N GLN A 127 6.96 9.90 -8.74
CA GLN A 127 6.16 10.13 -9.94
C GLN A 127 5.22 8.95 -10.23
N CYS A 128 4.36 8.63 -9.24
CA CYS A 128 3.44 7.50 -9.30
C CYS A 128 2.09 7.86 -8.69
N TYR A 129 1.06 7.09 -9.00
CA TYR A 129 -0.19 7.15 -8.24
C TYR A 129 0.01 6.55 -6.85
N VAL A 130 -0.63 7.11 -5.81
CA VAL A 130 -0.58 6.58 -4.46
C VAL A 130 -1.99 6.40 -3.92
N ILE A 131 -2.28 5.17 -3.48
CA ILE A 131 -3.53 4.81 -2.82
C ILE A 131 -3.21 4.49 -1.35
N GLY A 132 -3.73 5.30 -0.44
CA GLY A 132 -3.69 5.05 0.99
C GLY A 132 -5.05 4.58 1.47
N VAL A 133 -5.13 3.41 2.11
CA VAL A 133 -6.36 2.88 2.70
C VAL A 133 -6.16 2.73 4.20
N ASN A 134 -6.90 3.49 4.98
CA ASN A 134 -6.81 3.45 6.44
C ASN A 134 -8.18 3.21 7.07
N ARG A 135 -8.16 2.56 8.24
CA ARG A 135 -9.38 2.29 9.03
C ARG A 135 -9.89 3.54 9.77
N ILE A 136 -11.11 3.44 10.26
CA ILE A 136 -11.70 4.33 11.25
C ILE A 136 -12.04 3.57 12.54
N GLY A 137 -12.40 4.29 13.59
CA GLY A 137 -12.82 3.76 14.91
C GLY A 137 -11.65 3.31 15.77
N ASP A 138 -11.93 2.90 16.97
CA ASP A 138 -10.92 2.47 17.94
C ASP A 138 -10.47 1.03 17.69
N ASP A 139 -9.21 0.72 18.01
CA ASP A 139 -8.74 -0.65 18.05
C ASP A 139 -8.99 -1.30 19.43
N GLY A 140 -8.61 -2.58 19.58
CA GLY A 140 -8.79 -3.31 20.82
C GLY A 140 -8.01 -2.76 22.03
N ASN A 141 -7.11 -1.79 21.80
CA ASN A 141 -6.32 -1.11 22.83
C ASN A 141 -6.80 0.34 23.07
N GLY A 142 -7.93 0.75 22.49
CA GLY A 142 -8.46 2.10 22.60
C GLY A 142 -7.70 3.16 21.79
N VAL A 143 -6.92 2.75 20.79
CA VAL A 143 -6.22 3.69 19.91
C VAL A 143 -7.16 4.13 18.79
N ALA A 144 -7.46 5.44 18.77
CA ALA A 144 -8.34 6.02 17.78
C ALA A 144 -7.73 6.07 16.38
N HIS A 145 -8.54 5.77 15.36
CA HIS A 145 -8.22 5.86 13.93
C HIS A 145 -9.33 6.66 13.23
N ASN A 146 -8.96 7.71 12.52
CA ASN A 146 -9.90 8.65 11.91
C ASN A 146 -9.89 8.63 10.37
N GLY A 147 -9.41 7.53 9.77
CA GLY A 147 -9.43 7.38 8.32
C GLY A 147 -8.27 8.07 7.62
N GLY A 148 -8.57 8.90 6.62
CA GLY A 148 -7.58 9.48 5.71
C GLY A 148 -7.30 8.58 4.51
N THR A 149 -8.27 7.75 4.14
CA THR A 149 -8.23 7.04 2.86
C THR A 149 -8.25 8.05 1.73
N ALA A 150 -7.28 7.95 0.82
CA ALA A 150 -7.16 8.87 -0.30
C ALA A 150 -6.42 8.23 -1.49
N VAL A 151 -6.67 8.80 -2.67
CA VAL A 151 -5.95 8.51 -3.90
C VAL A 151 -5.30 9.79 -4.39
N TYR A 152 -3.99 9.75 -4.58
CA TYR A 152 -3.20 10.87 -5.10
C TYR A 152 -2.67 10.55 -6.49
N ASP A 153 -2.62 11.55 -7.35
CA ASP A 153 -1.90 11.46 -8.61
C ASP A 153 -0.39 11.69 -8.42
N PHE A 154 0.35 11.55 -9.49
CA PHE A 154 1.82 11.69 -9.53
C PHE A 154 2.34 13.12 -9.33
N LYS A 155 1.46 14.12 -9.18
CA LYS A 155 1.78 15.50 -8.80
C LYS A 155 1.45 15.78 -7.33
N GLY A 156 0.81 14.83 -6.65
CA GLY A 156 0.36 14.96 -5.28
C GLY A 156 -1.07 15.53 -5.15
N ASP A 157 -1.78 15.71 -6.27
CA ASP A 157 -3.16 16.15 -6.24
C ASP A 157 -4.09 15.01 -5.84
N ALA A 158 -5.06 15.28 -4.96
CA ALA A 158 -6.02 14.28 -4.52
C ALA A 158 -7.08 14.03 -5.60
N LEU A 159 -7.11 12.82 -6.15
CA LEU A 159 -8.16 12.37 -7.08
C LEU A 159 -9.44 11.95 -6.35
N ALA A 160 -9.30 11.41 -5.16
CA ALA A 160 -10.39 11.05 -4.26
C ALA A 160 -9.92 11.07 -2.82
N LYS A 161 -10.80 11.47 -1.88
CA LYS A 161 -10.51 11.49 -0.46
C LYS A 161 -11.78 11.20 0.35
N ALA A 162 -11.71 10.25 1.28
CA ALA A 162 -12.79 9.94 2.20
C ALA A 162 -12.92 11.03 3.27
N ALA A 163 -14.15 11.23 3.75
CA ALA A 163 -14.39 12.05 4.92
C ALA A 163 -13.84 11.39 6.18
N ASP A 164 -13.33 12.21 7.11
CA ASP A 164 -12.82 11.72 8.37
C ASP A 164 -13.94 11.12 9.23
N ASP A 165 -13.59 10.08 9.99
CA ASP A 165 -14.48 9.38 10.92
C ASP A 165 -15.76 8.79 10.28
N LYS A 166 -15.75 8.58 8.96
CA LYS A 166 -16.89 8.01 8.23
C LYS A 166 -16.52 6.73 7.51
N VAL A 167 -17.40 5.74 7.57
CA VAL A 167 -17.33 4.57 6.69
C VAL A 167 -17.64 5.04 5.28
N ASP A 168 -16.73 4.81 4.35
CA ASP A 168 -16.89 5.24 2.97
C ASP A 168 -16.23 4.23 2.00
N ILE A 169 -16.69 4.28 0.74
CA ILE A 169 -16.10 3.53 -0.38
C ILE A 169 -15.73 4.55 -1.44
N LEU A 170 -14.42 4.74 -1.62
CA LEU A 170 -13.93 5.61 -2.69
C LEU A 170 -13.87 4.85 -4.02
N ILE A 171 -14.43 5.48 -5.05
CA ILE A 171 -14.34 4.99 -6.43
C ILE A 171 -13.70 6.08 -7.28
N THR A 172 -12.64 5.73 -7.99
CA THR A 172 -11.98 6.65 -8.93
C THR A 172 -11.38 5.87 -10.09
N THR A 173 -11.20 6.55 -11.22
CA THR A 173 -10.52 5.99 -12.38
C THR A 173 -9.11 6.51 -12.45
N ILE A 174 -8.15 5.62 -12.72
CA ILE A 174 -6.74 5.93 -12.87
C ILE A 174 -6.34 5.62 -14.31
N ASP A 175 -5.75 6.60 -14.98
CA ASP A 175 -5.28 6.48 -16.36
C ASP A 175 -3.74 6.48 -16.39
N LYS A 176 -3.17 5.56 -17.15
CA LYS A 176 -1.72 5.42 -17.31
C LYS A 176 -1.11 6.45 -18.27
N GLU A 177 -1.85 6.92 -19.23
CA GLU A 177 -1.31 7.81 -20.28
C GLU A 177 -0.89 9.20 -19.74
N PRO A 178 -1.64 9.86 -18.84
CA PRO A 178 -1.15 11.08 -18.20
C PRO A 178 0.15 10.89 -17.42
N LEU A 179 0.28 9.78 -16.68
CA LEU A 179 1.51 9.45 -15.96
C LEU A 179 2.69 9.25 -16.91
N LYS A 180 2.48 8.53 -18.01
CA LYS A 180 3.51 8.29 -19.01
C LYS A 180 3.98 9.60 -19.64
N ARG A 181 3.06 10.47 -20.07
CA ARG A 181 3.39 11.81 -20.60
C ARG A 181 4.15 12.66 -19.57
N PHE A 182 3.74 12.64 -18.32
CA PHE A 182 4.42 13.38 -17.25
C PHE A 182 5.86 12.90 -17.07
N LYS A 183 6.09 11.59 -16.97
CA LYS A 183 7.45 11.02 -16.86
C LYS A 183 8.31 11.30 -18.09
N GLN A 184 7.72 11.41 -19.27
CA GLN A 184 8.44 11.80 -20.50
C GLN A 184 8.84 13.28 -20.50
N SER A 185 7.96 14.17 -20.03
CA SER A 185 8.22 15.62 -19.97
C SER A 185 9.15 16.02 -18.81
N PHE A 186 9.15 15.26 -17.74
CA PHE A 186 10.00 15.47 -16.56
C PHE A 186 10.54 14.13 -16.03
N PRO A 187 11.59 13.58 -16.66
CA PRO A 187 12.11 12.24 -16.36
C PRO A 187 13.04 12.22 -15.13
N ALA A 188 12.62 12.74 -13.98
CA ALA A 188 13.43 12.85 -12.75
C ALA A 188 14.02 11.52 -12.27
N HIS A 189 13.47 10.38 -12.69
CA HIS A 189 14.02 9.08 -12.37
C HIS A 189 15.39 8.80 -13.05
N LEU A 190 15.74 9.54 -14.11
CA LEU A 190 17.05 9.41 -14.77
C LEU A 190 18.17 10.09 -13.99
N ASP A 191 17.83 11.07 -13.14
CA ASP A 191 18.78 11.81 -12.30
C ASP A 191 18.93 11.17 -10.91
N ALA A 192 18.20 10.09 -10.64
CA ALA A 192 18.18 9.48 -9.32
C ALA A 192 19.45 8.66 -9.04
N ASP A 193 19.95 8.77 -7.82
CA ASP A 193 21.07 7.95 -7.35
C ASP A 193 20.76 6.45 -7.40
N GLY A 194 21.79 5.65 -7.72
CA GLY A 194 21.75 4.21 -7.58
C GLY A 194 21.98 3.79 -6.12
N PHE A 195 21.25 2.78 -5.66
CA PHE A 195 21.46 2.17 -4.33
C PHE A 195 21.07 0.70 -4.34
N SER A 196 21.53 -0.07 -3.36
CA SER A 196 21.11 -1.45 -3.09
C SER A 196 20.33 -1.51 -1.77
N LEU A 197 19.42 -2.47 -1.68
CA LEU A 197 18.70 -2.77 -0.44
C LEU A 197 19.28 -4.05 0.14
N ASP A 198 19.75 -3.98 1.36
CA ASP A 198 20.12 -5.18 2.13
C ASP A 198 18.83 -5.83 2.65
N CYS A 199 18.41 -6.92 1.99
CA CYS A 199 17.16 -7.64 2.28
C CYS A 199 17.43 -9.00 2.90
#